data_7e70b0959d5fb4aa348a5e4b84291c2f
#
_entry.id   7e70b0959d5fb4aa348a5e4b84291c2f
#
_cell.length_a   1.000
_cell.length_b   1.000
_cell.length_c   1.000
_cell.angle_alpha   90.00
_cell.angle_beta   90.00
_cell.angle_gamma   90.00
#
_symmetry.space_group_name_H-M   'P 1'
#
loop_
_entity.id
_entity.type
_entity.pdbx_description
1 polymer ?
#
loop_
_entity_poly.entity_id
_entity_poly.type
_entity_poly.pdbx_seq_one_letter_code
_entity_poly.pdbx_strand_id
1 'polypeptide(L)'
;DAQVDEAFAALQAYWKQLLARYTVDSADEKVNRMVNTWNQYQCMVTFNMSRSASYYESGIGRGMGFRDSCQDLLGFVHLIPDRARERILDIAATQFEDGSAYHQYQPLTKKGNSDIGSGFNDDPLWLIAGTAAYIKETGDYSILDETTPYDSDASKATTFMEHLRRSFHYTMEHLGPHNLPLIGRADWNDCLNLNCFSTEPGESFQTFGPSEGPNAESVFIAGMFVRYGKDYAAICRHQGMTEEAELAEKAIAEMEKTVMDAGWDGEWYLLSLIHI
;
A
#
# COMPACT_ATOMS: atom_id res chain seq x y z
N ASP A 1 -39.21 -21.24 -7.31
CA ASP A 1 -39.46 -20.08 -8.19
C ASP A 1 -38.34 -19.99 -9.23
N ALA A 2 -38.71 -20.07 -10.52
CA ALA A 2 -37.73 -20.13 -11.62
C ALA A 2 -36.66 -19.00 -11.55
N GLN A 3 -37.06 -17.79 -11.17
CA GLN A 3 -36.15 -16.66 -11.03
C GLN A 3 -35.11 -16.85 -9.86
N VAL A 4 -35.53 -17.45 -8.77
CA VAL A 4 -34.64 -17.78 -7.65
C VAL A 4 -33.64 -18.85 -8.06
N ASP A 5 -34.11 -19.89 -8.76
CA ASP A 5 -33.26 -20.99 -9.23
C ASP A 5 -32.23 -20.48 -10.24
N GLU A 6 -32.66 -19.58 -11.14
CA GLU A 6 -31.79 -18.94 -12.13
C GLU A 6 -30.74 -18.04 -11.47
N ALA A 7 -31.13 -17.21 -10.50
CA ALA A 7 -30.20 -16.36 -9.74
C ALA A 7 -29.18 -17.19 -8.94
N PHE A 8 -29.63 -18.31 -8.36
CA PHE A 8 -28.73 -19.21 -7.63
C PHE A 8 -27.72 -19.90 -8.57
N ALA A 9 -28.18 -20.35 -9.74
CA ALA A 9 -27.32 -20.93 -10.76
C ALA A 9 -26.27 -19.92 -11.27
N ALA A 10 -26.70 -18.67 -11.50
CA ALA A 10 -25.78 -17.58 -11.90
C ALA A 10 -24.70 -17.29 -10.84
N LEU A 11 -25.08 -17.25 -9.56
CA LEU A 11 -24.14 -17.06 -8.46
C LEU A 11 -23.14 -18.22 -8.37
N GLN A 12 -23.59 -19.46 -8.50
CA GLN A 12 -22.73 -20.62 -8.52
C GLN A 12 -21.73 -20.58 -9.70
N ALA A 13 -22.22 -20.20 -10.89
CA ALA A 13 -21.38 -20.07 -12.07
C ALA A 13 -20.30 -19.00 -11.89
N TYR A 14 -20.65 -17.85 -11.32
CA TYR A 14 -19.72 -16.77 -11.01
C TYR A 14 -18.57 -17.25 -10.11
N TRP A 15 -18.90 -17.86 -8.96
CA TRP A 15 -17.88 -18.35 -8.04
C TRP A 15 -17.03 -19.46 -8.63
N LYS A 16 -17.62 -20.38 -9.37
CA LYS A 16 -16.90 -21.45 -10.04
C LYS A 16 -15.90 -20.89 -11.05
N GLN A 17 -16.30 -19.90 -11.84
CA GLN A 17 -15.43 -19.26 -12.82
C GLN A 17 -14.29 -18.47 -12.14
N LEU A 18 -14.60 -17.73 -11.07
CA LEU A 18 -13.62 -16.96 -10.31
C LEU A 18 -12.56 -17.88 -9.70
N LEU A 19 -12.98 -18.89 -8.95
CA LEU A 19 -12.08 -19.81 -8.24
C LEU A 19 -11.26 -20.70 -9.18
N ALA A 20 -11.73 -20.94 -10.41
CA ALA A 20 -10.99 -21.74 -11.41
C ALA A 20 -9.75 -21.03 -11.99
N ARG A 21 -9.55 -19.74 -11.69
CA ARG A 21 -8.36 -19.00 -12.17
C ARG A 21 -7.06 -19.43 -11.50
N TYR A 22 -7.14 -19.96 -10.30
CA TYR A 22 -6.01 -20.50 -9.57
C TYR A 22 -6.43 -21.76 -8.82
N THR A 23 -5.84 -22.90 -9.20
CA THR A 23 -6.19 -24.19 -8.60
C THR A 23 -4.93 -25.00 -8.30
N VAL A 24 -4.98 -25.73 -7.19
CA VAL A 24 -3.97 -26.67 -6.76
C VAL A 24 -4.61 -28.05 -6.68
N ASP A 25 -3.92 -29.06 -7.20
CA ASP A 25 -4.26 -30.47 -7.03
C ASP A 25 -3.10 -31.18 -6.33
N SER A 26 -3.31 -31.52 -5.08
CA SER A 26 -2.32 -32.18 -4.23
C SER A 26 -2.91 -33.46 -3.61
N ALA A 27 -2.06 -34.29 -3.02
CA ALA A 27 -2.49 -35.49 -2.29
C ALA A 27 -3.27 -35.18 -1.00
N ASP A 28 -3.24 -33.92 -0.52
CA ASP A 28 -3.95 -33.50 0.69
C ASP A 28 -5.20 -32.68 0.33
N GLU A 29 -6.37 -33.29 0.50
CA GLU A 29 -7.67 -32.67 0.26
C GLU A 29 -7.93 -31.42 1.11
N LYS A 30 -7.31 -31.29 2.28
CA LYS A 30 -7.45 -30.07 3.12
C LYS A 30 -6.69 -28.90 2.49
N VAL A 31 -5.49 -29.16 1.96
CA VAL A 31 -4.71 -28.17 1.20
C VAL A 31 -5.50 -27.73 -0.03
N ASN A 32 -6.03 -28.68 -0.82
CA ASN A 32 -6.83 -28.37 -2.01
C ASN A 32 -8.03 -27.49 -1.67
N ARG A 33 -8.75 -27.80 -0.60
CA ARG A 33 -9.91 -27.03 -0.15
C ARG A 33 -9.54 -25.62 0.35
N MET A 34 -8.46 -25.52 1.11
CA MET A 34 -8.00 -24.23 1.61
C MET A 34 -7.58 -23.31 0.46
N VAL A 35 -6.74 -23.82 -0.45
CA VAL A 35 -6.20 -23.02 -1.55
C VAL A 35 -7.26 -22.71 -2.59
N ASN A 36 -8.03 -23.71 -3.03
CA ASN A 36 -8.96 -23.54 -4.15
C ASN A 36 -10.27 -22.83 -3.79
N THR A 37 -10.56 -22.68 -2.49
CA THR A 37 -11.81 -22.07 -2.06
C THR A 37 -11.61 -21.01 -0.98
N TRP A 38 -11.14 -21.41 0.21
CA TRP A 38 -11.22 -20.54 1.39
C TRP A 38 -10.26 -19.37 1.34
N ASN A 39 -9.02 -19.57 0.90
CA ASN A 39 -8.05 -18.46 0.80
C ASN A 39 -8.52 -17.42 -0.23
N GLN A 40 -8.96 -17.88 -1.39
CA GLN A 40 -9.46 -16.98 -2.45
C GLN A 40 -10.74 -16.26 -2.02
N TYR A 41 -11.67 -16.96 -1.39
CA TYR A 41 -12.88 -16.37 -0.82
C TYR A 41 -12.54 -15.31 0.23
N GLN A 42 -11.61 -15.61 1.15
CA GLN A 42 -11.18 -14.67 2.19
C GLN A 42 -10.54 -13.42 1.58
N CYS A 43 -9.67 -13.57 0.59
CA CYS A 43 -9.07 -12.43 -0.10
C CYS A 43 -10.13 -11.55 -0.77
N MET A 44 -11.15 -12.16 -1.41
CA MET A 44 -12.26 -11.42 -2.01
C MET A 44 -13.10 -10.67 -0.98
N VAL A 45 -13.39 -11.30 0.16
CA VAL A 45 -14.12 -10.66 1.26
C VAL A 45 -13.31 -9.49 1.81
N THR A 46 -12.01 -9.69 2.07
CA THR A 46 -11.12 -8.64 2.56
C THR A 46 -11.07 -7.47 1.60
N PHE A 47 -10.92 -7.72 0.30
CA PHE A 47 -10.93 -6.68 -0.72
C PHE A 47 -12.24 -5.88 -0.74
N ASN A 48 -13.39 -6.56 -0.70
CA ASN A 48 -14.69 -5.90 -0.76
C ASN A 48 -15.01 -5.13 0.51
N MET A 49 -14.63 -5.67 1.66
CA MET A 49 -14.94 -5.11 2.98
C MET A 49 -13.85 -4.17 3.51
N SER A 50 -12.67 -4.19 2.88
CA SER A 50 -11.50 -3.41 3.31
C SER A 50 -11.23 -3.51 4.81
N ARG A 51 -11.27 -4.74 5.33
CA ARG A 51 -11.07 -5.05 6.77
C ARG A 51 -12.13 -4.41 7.70
N SER A 52 -13.18 -3.85 7.14
CA SER A 52 -14.37 -3.47 7.92
C SER A 52 -15.19 -4.71 8.16
N ALA A 53 -14.92 -5.41 9.27
CA ALA A 53 -15.51 -6.70 9.54
C ALA A 53 -17.03 -6.63 9.74
N SER A 54 -17.53 -5.55 10.31
CA SER A 54 -18.96 -5.35 10.45
C SER A 54 -19.31 -3.92 10.84
N TYR A 55 -20.58 -3.59 10.67
CA TYR A 55 -21.16 -2.37 11.22
C TYR A 55 -20.92 -2.20 12.73
N TYR A 56 -20.98 -3.28 13.48
CA TYR A 56 -20.79 -3.27 14.93
C TYR A 56 -19.33 -3.01 15.34
N GLU A 57 -18.36 -3.47 14.54
CA GLU A 57 -16.96 -3.26 14.83
C GLU A 57 -16.50 -1.86 14.45
N SER A 58 -16.83 -1.42 13.25
CA SER A 58 -16.23 -0.24 12.63
C SER A 58 -17.21 0.90 12.42
N GLY A 59 -18.52 0.66 12.56
CA GLY A 59 -19.56 1.62 12.21
C GLY A 59 -19.63 1.91 10.70
N ILE A 60 -20.48 2.86 10.35
CA ILE A 60 -20.68 3.28 8.95
C ILE A 60 -19.67 4.34 8.47
N GLY A 61 -18.94 4.95 9.39
CA GLY A 61 -18.03 6.06 9.10
C GLY A 61 -16.60 5.67 8.81
N ARG A 62 -16.22 4.39 9.01
CA ARG A 62 -14.86 3.93 8.76
C ARG A 62 -14.56 3.90 7.27
N GLY A 63 -13.46 4.54 6.89
CA GLY A 63 -12.93 4.49 5.54
C GLY A 63 -12.14 3.22 5.26
N MET A 64 -11.80 3.03 3.99
CA MET A 64 -10.85 2.01 3.55
C MET A 64 -9.43 2.53 3.72
N GLY A 65 -8.54 1.74 4.34
CA GLY A 65 -7.14 2.10 4.50
C GLY A 65 -6.40 2.14 3.17
N PHE A 66 -5.54 3.13 2.99
CA PHE A 66 -4.70 3.27 1.81
C PHE A 66 -3.74 2.07 1.68
N ARG A 67 -2.90 1.86 2.68
CA ARG A 67 -1.97 0.72 2.72
C ARG A 67 -2.69 -0.62 2.74
N ASP A 68 -3.79 -0.71 3.51
CA ASP A 68 -4.58 -1.94 3.61
C ASP A 68 -5.11 -2.37 2.25
N SER A 69 -5.66 -1.44 1.48
CA SER A 69 -6.16 -1.72 0.14
C SER A 69 -5.05 -2.16 -0.83
N CYS A 70 -3.86 -1.54 -0.74
CA CYS A 70 -2.71 -1.95 -1.54
C CYS A 70 -2.19 -3.34 -1.15
N GLN A 71 -2.14 -3.67 0.14
CA GLN A 71 -1.75 -5.01 0.63
C GLN A 71 -2.75 -6.07 0.19
N ASP A 72 -4.04 -5.78 0.30
CA ASP A 72 -5.09 -6.72 -0.06
C ASP A 72 -5.04 -7.09 -1.54
N LEU A 73 -4.62 -6.15 -2.41
CA LEU A 73 -4.40 -6.42 -3.83
C LEU A 73 -3.38 -7.55 -4.07
N LEU A 74 -2.36 -7.66 -3.23
CA LEU A 74 -1.32 -8.69 -3.39
C LEU A 74 -1.87 -10.11 -3.29
N GLY A 75 -2.98 -10.29 -2.59
CA GLY A 75 -3.60 -11.60 -2.37
C GLY A 75 -4.56 -12.07 -3.47
N PHE A 76 -5.01 -11.18 -4.37
CA PHE A 76 -6.07 -11.56 -5.31
C PHE A 76 -6.04 -10.82 -6.67
N VAL A 77 -5.02 -10.05 -6.97
CA VAL A 77 -4.92 -9.34 -8.26
C VAL A 77 -5.14 -10.29 -9.45
N HIS A 78 -4.66 -11.52 -9.36
CA HIS A 78 -4.84 -12.58 -10.38
C HIS A 78 -6.31 -13.02 -10.55
N LEU A 79 -7.14 -12.86 -9.51
CA LEU A 79 -8.56 -13.25 -9.58
C LEU A 79 -9.43 -12.20 -10.29
N ILE A 80 -9.18 -10.92 -10.02
CA ILE A 80 -10.01 -9.80 -10.48
C ILE A 80 -9.17 -8.61 -10.96
N PRO A 81 -8.32 -8.80 -11.98
CA PRO A 81 -7.36 -7.77 -12.42
C PRO A 81 -8.04 -6.44 -12.78
N ASP A 82 -9.22 -6.47 -13.42
CA ASP A 82 -9.94 -5.25 -13.80
C ASP A 82 -10.33 -4.41 -12.58
N ARG A 83 -10.85 -5.06 -11.54
CA ARG A 83 -11.19 -4.40 -10.27
C ARG A 83 -9.97 -3.98 -9.47
N ALA A 84 -8.87 -4.73 -9.58
CA ALA A 84 -7.60 -4.35 -8.99
C ALA A 84 -7.07 -3.05 -9.62
N ARG A 85 -7.14 -2.95 -10.96
CA ARG A 85 -6.78 -1.74 -11.70
C ARG A 85 -7.60 -0.52 -11.26
N GLU A 86 -8.92 -0.68 -11.20
CA GLU A 86 -9.82 0.37 -10.73
C GLU A 86 -9.46 0.82 -9.31
N ARG A 87 -9.23 -0.12 -8.39
CA ARG A 87 -8.88 0.17 -7.00
C ARG A 87 -7.55 0.91 -6.88
N ILE A 88 -6.54 0.55 -7.68
CA ILE A 88 -5.24 1.23 -7.68
C ILE A 88 -5.41 2.72 -8.07
N LEU A 89 -6.21 2.99 -9.09
CA LEU A 89 -6.49 4.36 -9.52
C LEU A 89 -7.32 5.15 -8.50
N ASP A 90 -8.30 4.51 -7.87
CA ASP A 90 -9.08 5.12 -6.77
C ASP A 90 -8.19 5.51 -5.59
N ILE A 91 -7.26 4.64 -5.21
CA ILE A 91 -6.29 4.89 -4.13
C ILE A 91 -5.37 6.05 -4.51
N ALA A 92 -4.80 6.02 -5.72
CA ALA A 92 -3.91 7.08 -6.19
C ALA A 92 -4.59 8.45 -6.23
N ALA A 93 -5.88 8.50 -6.53
CA ALA A 93 -6.66 9.75 -6.54
C ALA A 93 -6.78 10.41 -5.14
N THR A 94 -6.40 9.71 -4.08
CA THR A 94 -6.34 10.26 -2.72
C THR A 94 -4.95 10.69 -2.28
N GLN A 95 -3.95 10.60 -3.16
CA GLN A 95 -2.61 11.10 -2.93
C GLN A 95 -2.57 12.63 -3.04
N PHE A 96 -1.66 13.26 -2.31
CA PHE A 96 -1.36 14.68 -2.42
C PHE A 96 -0.24 14.95 -3.43
N GLU A 97 -0.12 16.21 -3.87
CA GLU A 97 0.89 16.61 -4.86
C GLU A 97 2.34 16.47 -4.37
N ASP A 98 2.57 16.42 -3.06
CA ASP A 98 3.88 16.16 -2.45
C ASP A 98 4.26 14.67 -2.41
N GLY A 99 3.33 13.77 -2.78
CA GLY A 99 3.53 12.34 -2.76
C GLY A 99 3.01 11.64 -1.50
N SER A 100 2.64 12.39 -0.45
CA SER A 100 1.91 11.82 0.70
C SER A 100 0.49 11.42 0.30
N ALA A 101 -0.23 10.73 1.18
CA ALA A 101 -1.59 10.29 0.88
C ALA A 101 -2.50 10.39 2.12
N TYR A 102 -3.78 10.46 1.89
CA TYR A 102 -4.73 10.17 2.97
C TYR A 102 -4.57 8.73 3.43
N HIS A 103 -4.47 8.54 4.74
CA HIS A 103 -4.38 7.19 5.30
C HIS A 103 -5.65 6.35 5.07
N GLN A 104 -6.79 7.00 4.93
CA GLN A 104 -8.07 6.37 4.63
C GLN A 104 -8.87 7.17 3.60
N TYR A 105 -9.69 6.48 2.83
CA TYR A 105 -10.66 7.08 1.92
C TYR A 105 -12.05 6.45 2.07
N GLN A 106 -13.07 7.17 1.68
CA GLN A 106 -14.45 6.71 1.74
C GLN A 106 -14.82 5.99 0.43
N PRO A 107 -15.18 4.72 0.46
CA PRO A 107 -15.35 3.92 -0.75
C PRO A 107 -16.52 4.38 -1.64
N LEU A 108 -17.56 4.97 -1.07
CA LEU A 108 -18.72 5.47 -1.81
C LEU A 108 -18.44 6.77 -2.55
N THR A 109 -17.67 7.66 -1.97
CA THR A 109 -17.33 8.96 -2.55
C THR A 109 -15.98 8.97 -3.26
N LYS A 110 -15.14 7.95 -2.99
CA LYS A 110 -13.75 7.84 -3.45
C LYS A 110 -12.87 9.04 -3.04
N LYS A 111 -13.21 9.69 -1.94
CA LYS A 111 -12.48 10.83 -1.39
C LYS A 111 -11.72 10.47 -0.13
N GLY A 112 -10.58 11.12 0.06
CA GLY A 112 -9.78 10.99 1.27
C GLY A 112 -10.56 11.39 2.53
N ASN A 113 -10.21 10.78 3.65
CA ASN A 113 -10.81 11.07 4.96
C ASN A 113 -9.96 12.11 5.69
N SER A 114 -10.41 13.37 5.68
CA SER A 114 -9.71 14.49 6.34
C SER A 114 -9.64 14.39 7.86
N ASP A 115 -10.54 13.64 8.51
CA ASP A 115 -10.53 13.47 9.96
C ASP A 115 -9.34 12.62 10.42
N ILE A 116 -8.92 11.65 9.59
CA ILE A 116 -7.72 10.86 9.81
C ILE A 116 -6.49 11.58 9.25
N GLY A 117 -6.63 12.22 8.07
CA GLY A 117 -5.56 12.96 7.43
C GLY A 117 -4.48 12.08 6.80
N SER A 118 -3.27 12.66 6.73
CA SER A 118 -2.07 12.07 6.14
C SER A 118 -0.95 11.88 7.17
N GLY A 119 0.27 11.66 6.70
CA GLY A 119 1.47 11.62 7.53
C GLY A 119 1.89 10.21 7.97
N PHE A 120 1.27 9.18 7.42
CA PHE A 120 1.71 7.79 7.55
C PHE A 120 2.71 7.52 6.43
N ASN A 121 4.01 7.58 6.75
CA ASN A 121 5.05 7.68 5.73
C ASN A 121 5.35 6.39 5.00
N ASP A 122 4.74 5.28 5.39
CA ASP A 122 4.75 4.04 4.62
C ASP A 122 3.70 4.01 3.48
N ASP A 123 2.61 4.77 3.59
CA ASP A 123 1.50 4.75 2.62
C ASP A 123 1.96 4.94 1.17
N PRO A 124 2.81 5.91 0.81
CA PRO A 124 3.24 6.10 -0.57
C PRO A 124 3.90 4.88 -1.20
N LEU A 125 4.71 4.14 -0.45
CA LEU A 125 5.41 2.96 -0.96
C LEU A 125 4.47 1.78 -1.23
N TRP A 126 3.35 1.71 -0.53
CA TRP A 126 2.33 0.69 -0.78
C TRP A 126 1.64 0.85 -2.13
N LEU A 127 1.53 2.09 -2.64
CA LEU A 127 1.01 2.32 -3.99
C LEU A 127 1.93 1.70 -5.05
N ILE A 128 3.25 1.84 -4.88
CA ILE A 128 4.25 1.21 -5.75
C ILE A 128 4.13 -0.32 -5.67
N ALA A 129 3.99 -0.87 -4.45
CA ALA A 129 3.85 -2.30 -4.23
C ALA A 129 2.62 -2.89 -4.93
N GLY A 130 1.46 -2.27 -4.75
CA GLY A 130 0.21 -2.72 -5.37
C GLY A 130 0.26 -2.63 -6.90
N THR A 131 0.79 -1.52 -7.42
CA THR A 131 0.96 -1.34 -8.87
C THR A 131 1.93 -2.34 -9.47
N ALA A 132 3.06 -2.57 -8.82
CA ALA A 132 4.04 -3.55 -9.28
C ALA A 132 3.47 -4.98 -9.30
N ALA A 133 2.68 -5.34 -8.29
CA ALA A 133 1.99 -6.64 -8.27
C ALA A 133 0.99 -6.76 -9.43
N TYR A 134 0.21 -5.71 -9.70
CA TYR A 134 -0.72 -5.67 -10.82
C TYR A 134 0.00 -5.85 -12.17
N ILE A 135 1.06 -5.08 -12.41
CA ILE A 135 1.82 -5.15 -13.66
C ILE A 135 2.49 -6.51 -13.83
N LYS A 136 3.06 -7.08 -12.77
CA LYS A 136 3.68 -8.41 -12.81
C LYS A 136 2.69 -9.51 -13.17
N GLU A 137 1.46 -9.41 -12.68
CA GLU A 137 0.42 -10.40 -12.93
C GLU A 137 -0.22 -10.27 -14.31
N THR A 138 -0.45 -9.03 -14.75
CA THR A 138 -1.24 -8.76 -15.96
C THR A 138 -0.40 -8.43 -17.19
N GLY A 139 0.81 -7.91 -17.02
CA GLY A 139 1.60 -7.29 -18.09
C GLY A 139 1.03 -5.96 -18.58
N ASP A 140 0.01 -5.41 -17.92
CA ASP A 140 -0.65 -4.17 -18.33
C ASP A 140 0.08 -2.94 -17.79
N TYR A 141 0.98 -2.41 -18.60
CA TYR A 141 1.66 -1.14 -18.35
C TYR A 141 0.81 0.09 -18.71
N SER A 142 -0.31 -0.09 -19.41
CA SER A 142 -1.16 1.05 -19.82
C SER A 142 -1.76 1.80 -18.64
N ILE A 143 -1.82 1.18 -17.46
CA ILE A 143 -2.23 1.84 -16.22
C ILE A 143 -1.37 3.07 -15.92
N LEU A 144 -0.10 3.10 -16.32
CA LEU A 144 0.83 4.19 -16.06
C LEU A 144 0.48 5.48 -16.82
N ASP A 145 -0.25 5.36 -17.93
CA ASP A 145 -0.67 6.47 -18.77
C ASP A 145 -2.02 7.07 -18.34
N GLU A 146 -2.71 6.42 -17.40
CA GLU A 146 -3.99 6.92 -16.90
C GLU A 146 -3.87 8.28 -16.26
N THR A 147 -4.83 9.15 -16.57
CA THR A 147 -4.92 10.46 -15.95
C THR A 147 -5.61 10.36 -14.61
N THR A 148 -4.89 10.63 -13.53
CA THR A 148 -5.35 10.48 -12.15
C THR A 148 -5.20 11.82 -11.40
N PRO A 149 -6.23 12.28 -10.68
CA PRO A 149 -6.16 13.51 -9.91
C PRO A 149 -5.38 13.33 -8.60
N TYR A 150 -4.84 14.44 -8.05
CA TYR A 150 -4.41 14.52 -6.66
C TYR A 150 -5.56 15.06 -5.80
N ASP A 151 -5.71 14.54 -4.59
CA ASP A 151 -6.75 14.92 -3.62
C ASP A 151 -8.16 14.94 -4.23
N SER A 152 -8.42 14.04 -5.16
CA SER A 152 -9.69 13.97 -5.92
C SER A 152 -10.03 15.27 -6.69
N ASP A 153 -9.05 16.14 -6.93
CA ASP A 153 -9.20 17.40 -7.67
C ASP A 153 -8.78 17.22 -9.13
N ALA A 154 -9.74 17.16 -10.04
CA ALA A 154 -9.50 16.96 -11.46
C ALA A 154 -8.59 18.04 -12.10
N SER A 155 -8.53 19.24 -11.51
CA SER A 155 -7.63 20.32 -12.02
C SER A 155 -6.16 20.04 -11.77
N LYS A 156 -5.83 19.10 -10.88
CA LYS A 156 -4.49 18.68 -10.49
C LYS A 156 -4.08 17.34 -11.08
N ALA A 157 -4.84 16.81 -12.02
CA ALA A 157 -4.59 15.50 -12.58
C ALA A 157 -3.28 15.44 -13.37
N THR A 158 -2.55 14.33 -13.20
CA THR A 158 -1.34 13.99 -13.94
C THR A 158 -1.40 12.54 -14.42
N THR A 159 -0.34 12.05 -15.08
CA THR A 159 -0.26 10.62 -15.37
C THR A 159 -0.09 9.81 -14.10
N PHE A 160 -0.60 8.59 -14.08
CA PHE A 160 -0.42 7.69 -12.93
C PHE A 160 1.06 7.36 -12.68
N MET A 161 1.89 7.35 -13.71
CA MET A 161 3.34 7.22 -13.54
C MET A 161 3.92 8.33 -12.65
N GLU A 162 3.42 9.57 -12.77
CA GLU A 162 3.86 10.69 -11.92
C GLU A 162 3.45 10.49 -10.45
N HIS A 163 2.31 9.83 -10.18
CA HIS A 163 1.93 9.43 -8.82
C HIS A 163 2.95 8.47 -8.20
N LEU A 164 3.42 7.47 -8.95
CA LEU A 164 4.47 6.56 -8.49
C LEU A 164 5.80 7.28 -8.26
N ARG A 165 6.16 8.21 -9.16
CA ARG A 165 7.37 9.02 -9.01
C ARG A 165 7.32 9.83 -7.73
N ARG A 166 6.23 10.53 -7.45
CA ARG A 166 6.07 11.29 -6.21
C ARG A 166 6.04 10.41 -4.98
N SER A 167 5.44 9.23 -5.04
CA SER A 167 5.49 8.25 -3.95
C SER A 167 6.93 7.86 -3.58
N PHE A 168 7.77 7.62 -4.59
CA PHE A 168 9.17 7.24 -4.38
C PHE A 168 9.98 8.42 -3.83
N HIS A 169 9.84 9.60 -4.44
CA HIS A 169 10.56 10.80 -4.03
C HIS A 169 10.16 11.29 -2.65
N TYR A 170 8.89 11.14 -2.26
CA TYR A 170 8.43 11.49 -0.91
C TYR A 170 9.29 10.85 0.17
N THR A 171 9.58 9.56 0.06
CA THR A 171 10.43 8.87 1.04
C THR A 171 11.86 9.41 1.01
N MET A 172 12.42 9.74 -0.16
CA MET A 172 13.76 10.30 -0.28
C MET A 172 13.89 11.70 0.33
N GLU A 173 12.81 12.46 0.34
CA GLU A 173 12.75 13.84 0.85
C GLU A 173 12.43 13.91 2.34
N HIS A 174 12.03 12.78 2.96
CA HIS A 174 11.64 12.70 4.37
C HIS A 174 12.57 11.75 5.14
N LEU A 175 13.85 12.12 5.22
CA LEU A 175 14.87 11.36 5.94
C LEU A 175 15.19 12.03 7.29
N GLY A 176 15.49 11.20 8.29
CA GLY A 176 15.89 11.62 9.61
C GLY A 176 17.41 11.73 9.78
N PRO A 177 17.87 11.84 11.05
CA PRO A 177 19.28 12.10 11.37
C PRO A 177 20.27 11.04 10.86
N HIS A 178 19.84 9.78 10.71
CA HIS A 178 20.69 8.69 10.21
C HIS A 178 20.49 8.42 8.71
N ASN A 179 19.75 9.28 8.00
CA ASN A 179 19.30 9.08 6.62
C ASN A 179 18.42 7.84 6.42
N LEU A 180 17.70 7.44 7.46
CA LEU A 180 16.58 6.51 7.36
C LEU A 180 15.27 7.29 7.19
N PRO A 181 14.23 6.72 6.59
CA PRO A 181 12.96 7.40 6.44
C PRO A 181 12.32 7.78 7.77
N LEU A 182 11.83 9.01 7.86
CA LEU A 182 11.04 9.45 9.02
C LEU A 182 9.77 8.61 9.10
N ILE A 183 9.38 8.24 10.32
CA ILE A 183 8.18 7.44 10.56
C ILE A 183 6.90 8.25 10.29
N GLY A 184 7.00 9.58 10.39
CA GLY A 184 5.84 10.46 10.34
C GLY A 184 4.94 10.27 11.55
N ARG A 185 3.64 10.25 11.31
CA ARG A 185 2.65 9.98 12.35
C ARG A 185 2.67 8.52 12.80
N ALA A 186 2.85 7.61 11.87
CA ALA A 186 3.07 6.18 12.11
C ALA A 186 3.53 5.51 10.81
N ASP A 187 4.04 4.29 10.93
CA ASP A 187 4.20 3.34 9.84
C ASP A 187 3.24 2.15 10.02
N TRP A 188 3.49 1.07 9.32
CA TRP A 188 2.72 -0.17 9.41
C TRP A 188 2.62 -0.73 10.85
N ASN A 189 3.59 -0.39 11.69
CA ASN A 189 3.60 -0.74 13.10
C ASN A 189 3.00 0.41 13.92
N ASP A 190 1.72 0.63 13.83
CA ASP A 190 0.99 1.76 14.43
C ASP A 190 1.33 2.07 15.89
N CYS A 191 1.76 1.06 16.64
CA CYS A 191 2.14 1.24 18.04
C CYS A 191 3.52 1.87 18.23
N LEU A 192 4.34 1.98 17.20
CA LEU A 192 5.70 2.54 17.29
C LEU A 192 5.75 4.05 17.09
N ASN A 193 4.64 4.69 16.80
CA ASN A 193 4.55 6.14 16.72
C ASN A 193 4.55 6.84 18.08
N LEU A 194 4.67 6.11 19.16
CA LEU A 194 4.46 6.59 20.54
C LEU A 194 5.29 7.82 20.89
N ASN A 195 6.50 7.92 20.38
CA ASN A 195 7.42 9.02 20.69
C ASN A 195 7.96 9.72 19.44
N CYS A 196 7.24 9.66 18.31
CA CYS A 196 7.73 10.24 17.06
C CYS A 196 7.95 11.77 17.13
N PHE A 197 7.34 12.46 18.09
CA PHE A 197 7.46 13.91 18.30
C PHE A 197 8.20 14.28 19.58
N SER A 198 8.43 13.34 20.48
CA SER A 198 9.00 13.60 21.79
C SER A 198 10.44 13.17 21.86
N THR A 199 11.22 13.88 22.67
CA THR A 199 12.57 13.48 23.12
C THR A 199 12.54 12.75 24.45
N GLU A 200 11.38 12.64 25.08
CA GLU A 200 11.21 12.04 26.40
C GLU A 200 10.68 10.61 26.28
N PRO A 201 11.40 9.62 26.84
CA PRO A 201 10.95 8.23 26.83
C PRO A 201 9.60 8.06 27.55
N GLY A 202 8.71 7.28 26.98
CA GLY A 202 7.42 6.96 27.56
C GLY A 202 6.29 7.94 27.25
N GLU A 203 6.56 9.05 26.58
CA GLU A 203 5.50 9.93 26.06
C GLU A 203 4.81 9.32 24.84
N SER A 204 3.52 9.55 24.72
CA SER A 204 2.71 9.12 23.59
C SER A 204 1.91 10.28 23.03
N PHE A 205 2.02 10.50 21.71
CA PHE A 205 1.37 11.58 21.00
C PHE A 205 0.40 11.11 19.92
N GLN A 206 -0.18 9.94 20.09
CA GLN A 206 -1.10 9.39 19.09
C GLN A 206 -2.29 10.29 18.78
N THR A 207 -2.74 11.05 19.77
CA THR A 207 -3.97 11.83 19.66
C THR A 207 -3.72 13.34 19.64
N PHE A 208 -2.63 13.80 20.27
CA PHE A 208 -2.33 15.21 20.44
C PHE A 208 -0.87 15.49 20.07
N GLY A 209 -0.64 16.56 19.39
CA GLY A 209 0.68 17.00 18.97
C GLY A 209 0.84 17.05 17.46
N PRO A 210 2.03 17.43 16.97
CA PRO A 210 2.29 17.46 15.54
C PRO A 210 2.20 16.04 14.93
N SER A 211 1.73 15.97 13.70
CA SER A 211 1.62 14.72 12.95
C SER A 211 2.96 14.20 12.40
N GLU A 212 4.02 14.98 12.57
CA GLU A 212 5.36 14.69 12.08
C GLU A 212 6.41 15.06 13.12
N GLY A 213 7.44 14.24 13.24
CA GLY A 213 8.59 14.51 14.08
C GLY A 213 9.89 14.40 13.27
N PRO A 214 10.93 15.19 13.61
CA PRO A 214 12.17 15.22 12.85
C PRO A 214 13.15 14.09 13.18
N ASN A 215 12.88 13.29 14.20
CA ASN A 215 13.87 12.38 14.78
C ASN A 215 13.52 10.90 14.72
N ALA A 216 12.22 10.56 14.67
CA ALA A 216 11.81 9.15 14.67
C ALA A 216 11.94 8.57 13.26
N GLU A 217 12.79 7.57 13.11
CA GLU A 217 13.11 6.92 11.85
C GLU A 217 12.61 5.47 11.84
N SER A 218 12.13 5.02 10.68
CA SER A 218 11.61 3.67 10.49
C SER A 218 12.57 2.82 9.64
N VAL A 219 13.13 1.79 10.23
CA VAL A 219 13.89 0.77 9.50
C VAL A 219 12.95 -0.08 8.64
N PHE A 220 11.70 -0.22 9.06
CA PHE A 220 10.69 -0.92 8.27
C PHE A 220 10.39 -0.19 6.95
N ILE A 221 10.16 1.14 6.98
CA ILE A 221 9.97 1.94 5.75
C ILE A 221 11.22 1.89 4.87
N ALA A 222 12.42 1.91 5.46
CA ALA A 222 13.67 1.74 4.71
C ALA A 222 13.72 0.40 3.98
N GLY A 223 13.32 -0.68 4.63
CA GLY A 223 13.18 -2.00 4.00
C GLY A 223 12.16 -2.02 2.85
N MET A 224 11.02 -1.36 3.04
CA MET A 224 10.02 -1.17 1.98
C MET A 224 10.58 -0.38 0.80
N PHE A 225 11.29 0.72 1.08
CA PHE A 225 11.92 1.55 0.06
C PHE A 225 12.88 0.74 -0.80
N VAL A 226 13.76 -0.04 -0.17
CA VAL A 226 14.67 -0.95 -0.87
C VAL A 226 13.91 -1.98 -1.69
N ARG A 227 12.89 -2.62 -1.11
CA ARG A 227 12.15 -3.70 -1.76
C ARG A 227 11.31 -3.20 -2.93
N TYR A 228 10.49 -2.20 -2.71
CA TYR A 228 9.55 -1.69 -3.72
C TYR A 228 10.19 -0.66 -4.65
N GLY A 229 11.26 -0.02 -4.21
CA GLY A 229 12.09 0.83 -5.06
C GLY A 229 12.70 0.06 -6.25
N LYS A 230 13.12 -1.20 -6.05
CA LYS A 230 13.57 -2.07 -7.14
C LYS A 230 12.48 -2.30 -8.19
N ASP A 231 11.25 -2.45 -7.74
CA ASP A 231 10.10 -2.56 -8.64
C ASP A 231 9.83 -1.23 -9.38
N TYR A 232 9.93 -0.10 -8.68
CA TYR A 232 9.81 1.22 -9.28
C TYR A 232 10.89 1.48 -10.33
N ALA A 233 12.15 1.20 -10.04
CA ALA A 233 13.26 1.34 -10.99
C ALA A 233 13.04 0.49 -12.26
N ALA A 234 12.53 -0.74 -12.10
CA ALA A 234 12.19 -1.61 -13.22
C ALA A 234 11.05 -1.04 -14.08
N ILE A 235 10.03 -0.45 -13.46
CA ILE A 235 8.94 0.26 -14.16
C ILE A 235 9.50 1.47 -14.92
N CYS A 236 10.36 2.29 -14.31
CA CYS A 236 11.01 3.42 -14.96
C CYS A 236 11.82 2.99 -16.20
N ARG A 237 12.59 1.92 -16.08
CA ARG A 237 13.36 1.37 -17.23
C ARG A 237 12.44 0.92 -18.36
N HIS A 238 11.35 0.24 -18.04
CA HIS A 238 10.36 -0.17 -19.04
C HIS A 238 9.75 1.02 -19.77
N GLN A 239 9.50 2.11 -19.05
CA GLN A 239 8.97 3.37 -19.61
C GLN A 239 10.02 4.23 -20.33
N GLY A 240 11.29 3.79 -20.39
CA GLY A 240 12.36 4.54 -21.01
C GLY A 240 12.85 5.75 -20.19
N MET A 241 12.45 5.85 -18.92
CA MET A 241 12.86 6.87 -17.96
C MET A 241 14.22 6.54 -17.36
N THR A 242 15.27 6.52 -18.18
CA THR A 242 16.60 6.00 -17.80
C THR A 242 17.22 6.79 -16.64
N GLU A 243 17.19 8.12 -16.68
CA GLU A 243 17.76 8.97 -15.63
C GLU A 243 17.07 8.74 -14.28
N GLU A 244 15.73 8.62 -14.30
CA GLU A 244 14.94 8.34 -13.09
C GLU A 244 15.24 6.94 -12.54
N ALA A 245 15.39 5.94 -13.40
CA ALA A 245 15.76 4.59 -12.99
C ALA A 245 17.16 4.54 -12.33
N GLU A 246 18.13 5.25 -12.90
CA GLU A 246 19.49 5.34 -12.36
C GLU A 246 19.51 6.07 -11.00
N LEU A 247 18.72 7.15 -10.87
CA LEU A 247 18.53 7.85 -9.61
C LEU A 247 17.94 6.92 -8.55
N ALA A 248 16.89 6.18 -8.91
CA ALA A 248 16.25 5.24 -8.00
C ALA A 248 17.20 4.12 -7.55
N GLU A 249 17.94 3.51 -8.48
CA GLU A 249 18.91 2.46 -8.18
C GLU A 249 20.02 2.95 -7.24
N LYS A 250 20.51 4.17 -7.45
CA LYS A 250 21.49 4.79 -6.55
C LYS A 250 20.91 5.02 -5.17
N ALA A 251 19.72 5.60 -5.06
CA ALA A 251 19.06 5.85 -3.78
C ALA A 251 18.78 4.55 -3.01
N ILE A 252 18.39 3.49 -3.72
CA ILE A 252 18.20 2.16 -3.13
C ILE A 252 19.52 1.61 -2.55
N ALA A 253 20.60 1.69 -3.31
CA ALA A 253 21.90 1.22 -2.85
C ALA A 253 22.43 2.01 -1.62
N GLU A 254 22.19 3.31 -1.58
CA GLU A 254 22.50 4.15 -0.43
C GLU A 254 21.63 3.77 0.78
N MET A 255 20.34 3.52 0.58
CA MET A 255 19.45 3.09 1.66
C MET A 255 19.82 1.69 2.19
N GLU A 256 20.16 0.73 1.32
CA GLU A 256 20.63 -0.60 1.74
C GLU A 256 21.87 -0.46 2.66
N LYS A 257 22.80 0.39 2.30
CA LYS A 257 23.97 0.67 3.13
C LYS A 257 23.59 1.30 4.47
N THR A 258 22.72 2.30 4.45
CA THR A 258 22.23 2.99 5.65
C THR A 258 21.52 2.03 6.62
N VAL A 259 20.68 1.13 6.10
CA VAL A 259 20.02 0.10 6.91
C VAL A 259 21.04 -0.81 7.61
N MET A 260 22.12 -1.20 6.91
CA MET A 260 23.16 -2.02 7.50
C MET A 260 24.01 -1.24 8.53
N ASP A 261 24.27 0.03 8.28
CA ASP A 261 25.10 0.85 9.16
C ASP A 261 24.38 1.30 10.44
N ALA A 262 23.07 1.61 10.35
CA ALA A 262 22.29 2.18 11.45
C ALA A 262 21.11 1.32 11.91
N GLY A 263 20.57 0.49 11.05
CA GLY A 263 19.38 -0.33 11.33
C GLY A 263 19.67 -1.79 11.71
N TRP A 264 20.93 -2.21 11.73
CA TRP A 264 21.37 -3.57 12.10
C TRP A 264 22.18 -3.54 13.42
N ASP A 265 21.74 -4.29 14.43
CA ASP A 265 22.37 -4.32 15.75
C ASP A 265 23.47 -5.39 15.92
N GLY A 266 23.72 -6.17 14.87
CA GLY A 266 24.66 -7.28 14.86
C GLY A 266 23.99 -8.66 14.88
N GLU A 267 22.71 -8.72 15.21
CA GLU A 267 21.91 -9.95 15.28
C GLU A 267 20.56 -9.79 14.57
N TRP A 268 19.89 -8.63 14.74
CA TRP A 268 18.57 -8.34 14.20
C TRP A 268 18.48 -6.98 13.52
N TYR A 269 17.56 -6.81 12.61
CA TYR A 269 17.17 -5.48 12.16
C TYR A 269 16.35 -4.80 13.25
N LEU A 270 16.76 -3.59 13.61
CA LEU A 270 15.94 -2.71 14.43
C LEU A 270 14.62 -2.41 13.72
N LEU A 271 13.57 -2.13 14.46
CA LEU A 271 12.28 -1.78 13.86
C LEU A 271 12.23 -0.27 13.55
N SER A 272 12.75 0.52 14.48
CA SER A 272 12.83 1.97 14.37
C SER A 272 13.93 2.55 15.27
N LEU A 273 14.31 3.80 14.99
CA LEU A 273 15.19 4.62 15.82
C LEU A 273 14.38 5.81 16.34
N ILE A 274 13.87 5.73 17.56
CA ILE A 274 12.96 6.72 18.13
C ILE A 274 13.66 7.70 19.06
N HIS A 275 14.58 7.19 19.90
CA HIS A 275 15.37 7.96 20.83
C HIS A 275 16.83 7.67 20.60
N ILE A 276 17.54 8.67 20.20
CA ILE A 276 18.98 8.59 20.02
C ILE A 276 19.65 9.75 20.72
#